data_155bb7710448cb995e6c384a930241c0
#
_entry.id   155bb7710448cb995e6c384a930241c0
#
_cell.length_a   1.000
_cell.length_b   1.000
_cell.length_c   1.000
_cell.angle_alpha   90.00
_cell.angle_beta   90.00
_cell.angle_gamma   90.00
#
_symmetry.space_group_name_H-M   'P 1'
#
loop_
_entity.id
_entity.type
_entity.pdbx_description
1 polymer ?
#
loop_
_entity_poly.entity_id
_entity_poly.type
_entity_poly.pdbx_seq_one_letter_code
_entity_poly.pdbx_strand_id
1 'polypeptide(L)'
;MSRGLGDVYKRQFYANVKFLKHFSYDVNLNYKDYRYESMSVNTDYGKYSFSTDQWIAAPKDPADLYTRMAYVRENHWKLTHLLNYNQTFYKHDIGMLLGFEEERFVKRTTDTAKLGLIDSSVGDSSSATTPSSIGGTGEEFTSRSYFGRINYAFDSRYLFEVNMRYDGSSRFAPDNRWGLFPSFSAGWRISEERFMKGLPIDNLKLRASWGKLGNNAIGNYEWQAVYNSAKYAFGGSLNNGLAITSISNNLLEWESTAITNIGIDFATLRNRLTFEAEFYNKVTDGILYRPDMYMSLGTASGPRQNIAEVTNRGIEMTLNWQDRIGKVEYRVSGNFAYNQNKVSKYKGELQRGWVTDENGNRVYQTNIGDVSTGGSTRVIEGKMINEYYMLQPYKGSGNGFNADGTVNINGGPRDGMIRTVDDMKWLNAMVGAGYKFCLLYTSPSPRDTR
;
A
#
# COMPACT_ATOMS: atom_id res chain seq x y z
N MET A 1 6.31 31.26 -8.91
CA MET A 1 4.83 31.08 -8.78
C MET A 1 4.37 29.87 -9.55
N SER A 2 3.48 29.08 -8.99
CA SER A 2 2.84 27.97 -9.72
C SER A 2 1.34 28.24 -9.79
N ARG A 3 0.76 28.13 -10.97
CA ARG A 3 -0.69 28.22 -11.17
C ARG A 3 -1.12 26.94 -11.88
N GLY A 4 -2.19 26.30 -11.39
CA GLY A 4 -2.79 25.13 -12.03
C GLY A 4 -4.28 25.36 -12.15
N LEU A 5 -4.83 25.05 -13.32
CA LEU A 5 -6.26 25.02 -13.59
C LEU A 5 -6.63 23.60 -14.00
N GLY A 6 -7.62 23.04 -13.37
CA GLY A 6 -8.09 21.69 -13.68
C GLY A 6 -9.60 21.65 -13.81
N ASP A 7 -10.08 21.12 -14.92
CA ASP A 7 -11.48 20.88 -15.18
C ASP A 7 -11.77 19.38 -15.16
N VAL A 8 -12.83 19.00 -14.46
CA VAL A 8 -13.30 17.62 -14.40
C VAL A 8 -14.74 17.56 -14.87
N TYR A 9 -14.96 16.97 -16.03
CA TYR A 9 -16.30 16.71 -16.54
C TYR A 9 -16.65 15.25 -16.28
N LYS A 10 -17.64 15.01 -15.41
CA LYS A 10 -18.21 13.68 -15.18
C LYS A 10 -19.61 13.64 -15.73
N ARG A 11 -19.93 12.65 -16.52
CA ARG A 11 -21.27 12.39 -17.06
C ARG A 11 -21.63 10.96 -16.80
N GLN A 12 -22.86 10.74 -16.37
CA GLN A 12 -23.42 9.42 -16.15
C GLN A 12 -24.74 9.33 -16.91
N PHE A 13 -24.86 8.27 -17.68
CA PHE A 13 -26.10 7.88 -18.33
C PHE A 13 -26.54 6.57 -17.67
N TYR A 14 -27.78 6.58 -17.21
CA TYR A 14 -28.39 5.44 -16.56
C TYR A 14 -29.72 5.13 -17.23
N ALA A 15 -29.96 3.85 -17.51
CA ALA A 15 -31.24 3.34 -17.97
C ALA A 15 -31.61 2.10 -17.17
N ASN A 16 -32.84 2.04 -16.69
CA ASN A 16 -33.41 0.88 -16.03
C ASN A 16 -34.67 0.47 -16.77
N VAL A 17 -34.76 -0.80 -17.16
CA VAL A 17 -35.91 -1.39 -17.84
C VAL A 17 -36.40 -2.57 -17.00
N LYS A 18 -37.63 -2.51 -16.54
CA LYS A 18 -38.30 -3.61 -15.82
C LYS A 18 -39.20 -4.37 -16.77
N PHE A 19 -39.12 -5.70 -16.76
CA PHE A 19 -39.90 -6.56 -17.62
C PHE A 19 -40.20 -7.93 -16.95
N LEU A 20 -41.16 -8.64 -17.46
CA LEU A 20 -41.57 -9.97 -16.96
C LEU A 20 -41.76 -10.04 -15.42
N LYS A 21 -42.25 -8.96 -14.79
CA LYS A 21 -42.54 -8.80 -13.36
C LYS A 21 -41.35 -8.93 -12.42
N HIS A 22 -40.39 -9.84 -12.70
CA HIS A 22 -39.30 -10.20 -11.80
C HIS A 22 -37.93 -9.80 -12.31
N PHE A 23 -37.83 -9.26 -13.51
CA PHE A 23 -36.60 -8.90 -14.15
C PHE A 23 -36.42 -7.39 -14.22
N SER A 24 -35.20 -6.92 -14.00
CA SER A 24 -34.77 -5.59 -14.35
C SER A 24 -33.41 -5.62 -15.05
N TYR A 25 -33.27 -4.79 -16.08
CA TYR A 25 -32.02 -4.62 -16.79
C TYR A 25 -31.55 -3.19 -16.63
N ASP A 26 -30.33 -3.04 -16.13
CA ASP A 26 -29.69 -1.77 -15.87
C ASP A 26 -28.50 -1.57 -16.80
N VAL A 27 -28.40 -0.41 -17.42
CA VAL A 27 -27.23 0.04 -18.17
C VAL A 27 -26.72 1.31 -17.55
N ASN A 28 -25.43 1.35 -17.27
CA ASN A 28 -24.79 2.53 -16.69
C ASN A 28 -23.51 2.84 -17.46
N LEU A 29 -23.46 4.02 -18.09
CA LEU A 29 -22.28 4.54 -18.75
C LEU A 29 -21.76 5.74 -17.97
N ASN A 30 -20.56 5.57 -17.42
CA ASN A 30 -19.83 6.65 -16.77
C ASN A 30 -18.73 7.14 -17.70
N TYR A 31 -18.66 8.43 -17.89
CA TYR A 31 -17.61 9.07 -18.66
C TYR A 31 -17.00 10.21 -17.84
N LYS A 32 -15.66 10.22 -17.74
CA LYS A 32 -14.87 11.27 -17.11
C LYS A 32 -13.86 11.81 -18.12
N ASP A 33 -13.89 13.12 -18.36
CA ASP A 33 -12.82 13.87 -19.04
C ASP A 33 -12.17 14.78 -17.99
N TYR A 34 -10.90 14.56 -17.73
CA TYR A 34 -10.12 15.40 -16.83
C TYR A 34 -9.05 16.10 -17.67
N ARG A 35 -8.99 17.39 -17.51
CA ARG A 35 -7.99 18.26 -18.13
C ARG A 35 -7.32 19.07 -17.05
N TYR A 36 -6.04 19.06 -17.04
CA TYR A 36 -5.25 19.83 -16.12
C TYR A 36 -4.14 20.55 -16.88
N GLU A 37 -4.05 21.84 -16.65
CA GLU A 37 -2.99 22.70 -17.13
C GLU A 37 -2.26 23.31 -15.94
N SER A 38 -0.97 23.25 -15.91
CA SER A 38 -0.17 23.92 -14.91
C SER A 38 0.95 24.71 -15.56
N MET A 39 1.17 25.91 -15.04
CA MET A 39 2.30 26.76 -15.37
C MET A 39 3.08 27.02 -14.10
N SER A 40 4.37 26.83 -14.17
CA SER A 40 5.33 27.15 -13.10
C SER A 40 6.36 28.12 -13.64
N VAL A 41 6.52 29.23 -12.96
CA VAL A 41 7.55 30.23 -13.25
C VAL A 41 8.48 30.30 -12.07
N ASN A 42 9.78 30.16 -12.32
CA ASN A 42 10.79 30.34 -11.28
C ASN A 42 11.04 31.85 -11.14
N THR A 43 10.60 32.40 -10.01
CA THR A 43 10.80 33.81 -9.64
C THR A 43 11.67 33.87 -8.39
N ASP A 44 12.93 33.55 -8.52
CA ASP A 44 13.85 33.63 -7.40
C ASP A 44 14.37 35.06 -7.23
N TYR A 45 13.83 35.75 -6.24
CA TYR A 45 14.24 37.14 -5.92
C TYR A 45 15.44 37.19 -4.99
N GLY A 46 16.03 36.06 -4.62
CA GLY A 46 17.06 36.01 -3.58
C GLY A 46 16.50 36.28 -2.17
N LYS A 47 17.36 36.14 -1.19
CA LYS A 47 17.05 36.46 0.22
C LYS A 47 18.16 37.33 0.78
N TYR A 48 17.81 38.51 1.23
CA TYR A 48 18.74 39.46 1.83
C TYR A 48 18.51 39.61 3.32
N SER A 49 19.58 39.59 4.10
CA SER A 49 19.52 39.80 5.55
C SER A 49 19.86 41.23 5.87
N PHE A 50 18.86 42.00 6.30
CA PHE A 50 19.10 43.40 6.73
C PHE A 50 19.87 43.52 8.05
N SER A 51 19.91 42.41 8.85
CA SER A 51 20.65 42.42 10.10
C SER A 51 22.17 42.20 9.94
N THR A 52 22.55 41.50 8.90
CA THR A 52 23.98 41.22 8.58
C THR A 52 24.48 41.95 7.37
N ASP A 53 23.60 42.71 6.69
CA ASP A 53 23.89 43.46 5.46
C ASP A 53 24.46 42.55 4.35
N GLN A 54 23.94 41.31 4.22
CA GLN A 54 24.42 40.31 3.27
C GLN A 54 23.31 39.52 2.62
N TRP A 55 23.58 39.02 1.43
CA TRP A 55 22.72 38.04 0.78
C TRP A 55 22.80 36.68 1.51
N ILE A 56 21.67 36.18 2.03
CA ILE A 56 21.55 34.81 2.51
C ILE A 56 21.52 33.84 1.32
N ALA A 57 20.85 34.26 0.24
CA ALA A 57 20.85 33.61 -1.05
C ALA A 57 20.79 34.69 -2.13
N ALA A 58 21.78 34.77 -2.99
CA ALA A 58 21.75 35.69 -4.10
C ALA A 58 20.62 35.35 -5.08
N PRO A 59 20.05 36.36 -5.76
CA PRO A 59 19.13 36.11 -6.88
C PRO A 59 19.80 35.24 -7.93
N LYS A 60 19.03 34.37 -8.57
CA LYS A 60 19.54 33.58 -9.71
C LYS A 60 19.76 34.44 -10.91
N ASP A 61 20.72 34.03 -11.73
CA ASP A 61 20.92 34.63 -13.04
C ASP A 61 19.63 34.48 -13.87
N PRO A 62 19.19 35.52 -14.58
CA PRO A 62 18.07 35.42 -15.51
C PRO A 62 18.19 34.25 -16.50
N ALA A 63 19.39 33.87 -16.88
CA ALA A 63 19.63 32.71 -17.74
C ALA A 63 19.18 31.37 -17.10
N ASP A 64 19.19 31.28 -15.77
CA ASP A 64 18.76 30.09 -15.00
C ASP A 64 17.31 30.12 -14.61
N LEU A 65 16.62 31.23 -14.84
CA LEU A 65 15.18 31.31 -14.60
C LEU A 65 14.43 30.51 -15.66
N TYR A 66 13.38 29.80 -15.23
CA TYR A 66 12.63 28.95 -16.15
C TYR A 66 11.12 29.19 -16.08
N THR A 67 10.46 28.89 -17.18
CA THR A 67 9.02 28.62 -17.25
C THR A 67 8.79 27.19 -17.65
N ARG A 68 7.84 26.53 -16.98
CA ARG A 68 7.40 25.17 -17.29
C ARG A 68 5.89 25.13 -17.45
N MET A 69 5.42 24.48 -18.51
CA MET A 69 4.03 24.20 -18.75
C MET A 69 3.80 22.70 -18.82
N ALA A 70 2.77 22.21 -18.16
CA ALA A 70 2.36 20.83 -18.24
C ALA A 70 0.85 20.73 -18.53
N TYR A 71 0.52 19.90 -19.49
CA TYR A 71 -0.86 19.58 -19.89
C TYR A 71 -1.10 18.11 -19.64
N VAL A 72 -2.15 17.81 -18.88
CA VAL A 72 -2.61 16.45 -18.62
C VAL A 72 -4.04 16.31 -19.11
N ARG A 73 -4.29 15.28 -19.90
CA ARG A 73 -5.62 14.90 -20.31
C ARG A 73 -5.86 13.44 -19.97
N GLU A 74 -6.93 13.18 -19.22
CA GLU A 74 -7.37 11.83 -18.88
C GLU A 74 -8.79 11.63 -19.41
N ASN A 75 -8.99 10.55 -20.15
CA ASN A 75 -10.29 10.06 -20.54
C ASN A 75 -10.54 8.72 -19.88
N HIS A 76 -11.64 8.58 -19.19
CA HIS A 76 -12.03 7.37 -18.51
C HIS A 76 -13.50 7.11 -18.79
N TRP A 77 -13.82 5.96 -19.36
CA TRP A 77 -15.18 5.51 -19.48
C TRP A 77 -15.35 4.11 -18.93
N LYS A 78 -16.53 3.86 -18.40
CA LYS A 78 -16.91 2.61 -17.80
C LYS A 78 -18.36 2.32 -18.14
N LEU A 79 -18.59 1.19 -18.80
CA LEU A 79 -19.90 0.69 -19.18
C LEU A 79 -20.22 -0.54 -18.34
N THR A 80 -21.38 -0.53 -17.70
CA THR A 80 -21.85 -1.62 -16.84
C THR A 80 -23.24 -2.05 -17.27
N HIS A 81 -23.44 -3.34 -17.44
CA HIS A 81 -24.73 -3.98 -17.72
C HIS A 81 -25.07 -4.92 -16.58
N LEU A 82 -26.28 -4.82 -16.05
CA LEU A 82 -26.77 -5.68 -14.98
C LEU A 82 -28.13 -6.25 -15.34
N LEU A 83 -28.26 -7.55 -15.25
CA LEU A 83 -29.54 -8.25 -15.33
C LEU A 83 -29.88 -8.80 -13.96
N ASN A 84 -30.95 -8.32 -13.38
CA ASN A 84 -31.43 -8.71 -12.06
C ASN A 84 -32.70 -9.55 -12.21
N TYR A 85 -32.81 -10.56 -11.36
CA TYR A 85 -34.01 -11.35 -11.15
C TYR A 85 -34.29 -11.45 -9.66
N ASN A 86 -35.50 -11.13 -9.21
CA ASN A 86 -35.89 -11.24 -7.81
C ASN A 86 -37.30 -11.84 -7.75
N GLN A 87 -37.43 -12.90 -6.96
CA GLN A 87 -38.73 -13.54 -6.73
C GLN A 87 -38.78 -14.16 -5.35
N THR A 88 -39.91 -13.92 -4.67
CA THR A 88 -40.28 -14.61 -3.44
C THR A 88 -41.46 -15.54 -3.73
N PHE A 89 -41.34 -16.80 -3.40
CA PHE A 89 -42.42 -17.77 -3.50
C PHE A 89 -42.45 -18.64 -2.24
N TYR A 90 -43.58 -18.63 -1.57
CA TYR A 90 -43.76 -19.26 -0.26
C TYR A 90 -42.72 -18.79 0.75
N LYS A 91 -41.82 -19.68 1.13
CA LYS A 91 -40.72 -19.43 2.09
C LYS A 91 -39.35 -19.22 1.41
N HIS A 92 -39.34 -19.25 0.10
CA HIS A 92 -38.11 -19.12 -0.68
C HIS A 92 -38.00 -17.71 -1.25
N ASP A 93 -36.91 -17.07 -0.97
CA ASP A 93 -36.54 -15.76 -1.54
C ASP A 93 -35.28 -15.93 -2.36
N ILE A 94 -35.37 -15.63 -3.66
CA ILE A 94 -34.28 -15.81 -4.61
C ILE A 94 -33.99 -14.48 -5.30
N GLY A 95 -32.74 -14.03 -5.19
CA GLY A 95 -32.20 -12.92 -5.95
C GLY A 95 -31.05 -13.40 -6.82
N MET A 96 -31.06 -13.04 -8.09
CA MET A 96 -29.97 -13.34 -9.02
C MET A 96 -29.54 -12.06 -9.73
N LEU A 97 -28.26 -11.93 -9.97
CA LEU A 97 -27.65 -10.84 -10.74
C LEU A 97 -26.62 -11.43 -11.70
N LEU A 98 -26.68 -11.02 -12.97
CA LEU A 98 -25.61 -11.22 -13.93
C LEU A 98 -25.13 -9.87 -14.40
N GLY A 99 -23.83 -9.68 -14.43
CA GLY A 99 -23.20 -8.42 -14.76
C GLY A 99 -22.08 -8.56 -15.78
N PHE A 100 -21.96 -7.54 -16.60
CA PHE A 100 -20.85 -7.31 -17.52
C PHE A 100 -20.36 -5.89 -17.32
N GLU A 101 -19.05 -5.71 -17.27
CA GLU A 101 -18.43 -4.41 -17.11
C GLU A 101 -17.22 -4.29 -18.03
N GLU A 102 -17.09 -3.15 -18.68
CA GLU A 102 -15.94 -2.79 -19.47
C GLU A 102 -15.48 -1.37 -19.13
N GLU A 103 -14.17 -1.21 -19.02
CA GLU A 103 -13.53 0.04 -18.60
C GLU A 103 -12.33 0.32 -19.50
N ARG A 104 -12.15 1.59 -19.87
CA ARG A 104 -10.96 2.07 -20.55
C ARG A 104 -10.50 3.39 -19.97
N PHE A 105 -9.24 3.47 -19.66
CA PHE A 105 -8.55 4.67 -19.19
C PHE A 105 -7.44 5.03 -20.16
N VAL A 106 -7.37 6.30 -20.55
CA VAL A 106 -6.30 6.86 -21.39
C VAL A 106 -5.84 8.16 -20.75
N LYS A 107 -4.54 8.28 -20.52
CA LYS A 107 -3.90 9.51 -20.06
C LYS A 107 -2.82 9.94 -21.02
N ARG A 108 -2.78 11.22 -21.32
CA ARG A 108 -1.74 11.88 -22.10
C ARG A 108 -1.19 13.04 -21.26
N THR A 109 0.12 13.11 -21.17
CA THR A 109 0.83 14.21 -20.52
C THR A 109 1.78 14.82 -21.53
N THR A 110 1.81 16.13 -21.61
CA THR A 110 2.80 16.88 -22.38
C THR A 110 3.39 17.93 -21.47
N ASP A 111 4.70 18.01 -21.40
CA ASP A 111 5.40 19.04 -20.62
C ASP A 111 6.47 19.72 -21.45
N THR A 112 6.63 21.00 -21.21
CA THR A 112 7.64 21.84 -21.84
C THR A 112 8.27 22.72 -20.79
N ALA A 113 9.58 22.90 -20.87
CA ALA A 113 10.29 23.87 -20.05
C ALA A 113 11.31 24.65 -20.90
N LYS A 114 11.43 25.94 -20.64
CA LYS A 114 12.43 26.83 -21.24
C LYS A 114 13.17 27.61 -20.15
N LEU A 115 14.41 27.82 -20.35
CA LEU A 115 15.33 28.66 -19.54
C LEU A 115 15.51 30.03 -20.17
N GLY A 116 16.14 30.95 -19.43
CA GLY A 116 16.44 32.29 -19.89
C GLY A 116 15.16 33.14 -19.95
N LEU A 117 14.45 33.25 -18.85
CA LEU A 117 13.24 34.05 -18.75
C LEU A 117 13.60 35.54 -18.76
N ILE A 118 13.16 36.25 -19.76
CA ILE A 118 13.50 37.70 -19.94
C ILE A 118 12.88 38.53 -18.82
N ASP A 119 11.65 38.20 -18.43
CA ASP A 119 10.92 38.87 -17.36
C ASP A 119 10.10 37.85 -16.56
N SER A 120 10.36 37.76 -15.26
CA SER A 120 9.68 36.85 -14.34
C SER A 120 8.19 37.20 -14.10
N SER A 121 7.75 38.39 -14.47
CA SER A 121 6.38 38.82 -14.42
C SER A 121 5.53 38.23 -15.57
N VAL A 122 6.20 37.84 -16.67
CA VAL A 122 5.60 37.24 -17.85
C VAL A 122 5.97 35.75 -17.89
N GLY A 123 5.07 34.89 -17.45
CA GLY A 123 5.34 33.44 -17.32
C GLY A 123 5.22 32.62 -18.59
N ASP A 124 4.85 33.20 -19.72
CA ASP A 124 4.64 32.49 -20.97
C ASP A 124 5.93 31.89 -21.53
N SER A 125 5.84 30.75 -22.18
CA SER A 125 6.98 30.07 -22.81
C SER A 125 7.66 30.92 -23.86
N SER A 126 6.98 31.92 -24.44
CA SER A 126 7.55 32.87 -25.40
C SER A 126 8.52 33.86 -24.76
N SER A 127 8.39 34.10 -23.46
CA SER A 127 9.26 35.01 -22.71
C SER A 127 10.59 34.37 -22.30
N ALA A 128 10.82 33.10 -22.55
CA ALA A 128 12.04 32.37 -22.28
C ALA A 128 12.75 31.99 -23.59
N THR A 129 14.09 32.09 -23.60
CA THR A 129 14.89 32.01 -24.83
C THR A 129 15.33 30.60 -25.20
N THR A 130 15.69 29.76 -24.21
CA THR A 130 16.39 28.49 -24.47
C THR A 130 15.48 27.28 -24.09
N PRO A 131 15.12 26.40 -25.03
CA PRO A 131 14.42 25.14 -24.68
C PRO A 131 15.26 24.29 -23.72
N SER A 132 14.69 23.88 -22.61
CA SER A 132 15.34 23.04 -21.61
C SER A 132 14.84 21.60 -21.64
N SER A 133 13.53 21.42 -21.73
CA SER A 133 12.94 20.10 -21.93
C SER A 133 11.66 20.20 -22.75
N ILE A 134 11.44 19.19 -23.58
CA ILE A 134 10.17 18.94 -24.26
C ILE A 134 9.91 17.47 -24.09
N GLY A 135 8.80 17.14 -23.41
CA GLY A 135 8.47 15.78 -23.07
C GLY A 135 6.99 15.50 -23.28
N GLY A 136 6.67 14.22 -23.36
CA GLY A 136 5.30 13.75 -23.42
C GLY A 136 5.24 12.26 -23.15
N THR A 137 4.20 11.82 -22.44
CA THR A 137 3.96 10.42 -22.14
C THR A 137 2.49 10.07 -22.38
N GLY A 138 2.25 8.81 -22.70
CA GLY A 138 0.90 8.27 -22.82
C GLY A 138 0.80 6.96 -22.08
N GLU A 139 -0.26 6.78 -21.34
CA GLU A 139 -0.58 5.51 -20.70
C GLU A 139 -2.04 5.16 -20.92
N GLU A 140 -2.29 3.87 -21.03
CA GLU A 140 -3.62 3.33 -21.28
C GLU A 140 -3.76 1.99 -20.59
N PHE A 141 -4.93 1.74 -20.01
CA PHE A 141 -5.32 0.40 -19.64
C PHE A 141 -6.79 0.15 -19.96
N THR A 142 -7.12 -1.12 -20.09
CA THR A 142 -8.49 -1.61 -20.25
C THR A 142 -8.74 -2.74 -19.27
N SER A 143 -9.98 -2.83 -18.79
CA SER A 143 -10.44 -3.97 -18.02
C SER A 143 -11.80 -4.45 -18.51
N ARG A 144 -12.06 -5.74 -18.35
CA ARG A 144 -13.33 -6.37 -18.67
C ARG A 144 -13.68 -7.40 -17.61
N SER A 145 -14.94 -7.40 -17.18
CA SER A 145 -15.39 -8.24 -16.08
C SER A 145 -16.72 -8.88 -16.39
N TYR A 146 -16.83 -10.15 -16.06
CA TYR A 146 -18.08 -10.90 -16.02
C TYR A 146 -18.34 -11.31 -14.59
N PHE A 147 -19.53 -11.05 -14.06
CA PHE A 147 -19.81 -11.38 -12.68
C PHE A 147 -21.26 -11.80 -12.47
N GLY A 148 -21.48 -12.57 -11.42
CA GLY A 148 -22.80 -13.00 -11.05
C GLY A 148 -22.93 -13.17 -9.55
N ARG A 149 -24.16 -13.04 -9.07
CA ARG A 149 -24.54 -13.24 -7.67
C ARG A 149 -25.83 -14.04 -7.62
N ILE A 150 -25.90 -14.95 -6.66
CA ILE A 150 -27.12 -15.64 -6.27
C ILE A 150 -27.29 -15.46 -4.77
N ASN A 151 -28.40 -14.86 -4.37
CA ASN A 151 -28.87 -14.78 -2.99
C ASN A 151 -30.03 -15.72 -2.82
N TYR A 152 -30.01 -16.51 -1.76
CA TYR A 152 -31.09 -17.40 -1.41
C TYR A 152 -31.38 -17.31 0.08
N ALA A 153 -32.64 -17.09 0.43
CA ALA A 153 -33.12 -17.18 1.80
C ALA A 153 -34.27 -18.15 1.91
N PHE A 154 -34.21 -19.05 2.90
CA PHE A 154 -35.28 -19.96 3.24
C PHE A 154 -35.90 -19.58 4.58
N ASP A 155 -37.21 -19.28 4.56
CA ASP A 155 -37.99 -18.88 5.72
C ASP A 155 -37.37 -17.72 6.52
N SER A 156 -36.58 -16.87 5.84
CA SER A 156 -35.75 -15.81 6.45
C SER A 156 -34.82 -16.30 7.56
N ARG A 157 -34.54 -17.59 7.67
CA ARG A 157 -33.71 -18.22 8.70
C ARG A 157 -32.37 -18.67 8.16
N TYR A 158 -32.37 -19.32 7.00
CA TYR A 158 -31.17 -19.83 6.35
C TYR A 158 -30.84 -18.93 5.17
N LEU A 159 -29.72 -18.31 5.21
CA LEU A 159 -29.26 -17.31 4.24
C LEU A 159 -28.01 -17.84 3.53
N PHE A 160 -28.02 -17.81 2.20
CA PHE A 160 -26.88 -18.21 1.38
C PHE A 160 -26.64 -17.18 0.30
N GLU A 161 -25.38 -16.85 0.08
CA GLU A 161 -24.98 -16.01 -1.03
C GLU A 161 -23.74 -16.60 -1.74
N VAL A 162 -23.79 -16.60 -3.04
CA VAL A 162 -22.66 -16.99 -3.91
C VAL A 162 -22.40 -15.83 -4.85
N ASN A 163 -21.16 -15.36 -4.89
CA ASN A 163 -20.70 -14.41 -5.87
C ASN A 163 -19.56 -15.03 -6.66
N MET A 164 -19.51 -14.71 -7.94
CA MET A 164 -18.41 -15.10 -8.82
C MET A 164 -18.06 -13.92 -9.72
N ARG A 165 -16.77 -13.63 -9.83
CA ARG A 165 -16.27 -12.57 -10.68
C ARG A 165 -15.07 -13.07 -11.48
N TYR A 166 -15.11 -12.84 -12.80
CA TYR A 166 -14.04 -13.17 -13.75
C TYR A 166 -13.58 -11.88 -14.41
N ASP A 167 -12.41 -11.41 -13.98
CA ASP A 167 -11.86 -10.10 -14.33
C ASP A 167 -10.64 -10.23 -15.23
N GLY A 168 -10.62 -9.46 -16.32
CA GLY A 168 -9.48 -9.35 -17.22
C GLY A 168 -8.89 -7.93 -17.17
N SER A 169 -7.56 -7.81 -17.14
CA SER A 169 -6.85 -6.54 -17.14
C SER A 169 -5.69 -6.52 -18.12
N SER A 170 -5.59 -5.45 -18.91
CA SER A 170 -4.48 -5.25 -19.86
C SER A 170 -3.12 -4.99 -19.20
N ARG A 171 -3.11 -4.83 -17.87
CA ARG A 171 -1.87 -4.67 -17.08
C ARG A 171 -1.05 -5.95 -17.00
N PHE A 172 -1.65 -7.10 -17.35
CA PHE A 172 -1.00 -8.40 -17.39
C PHE A 172 -0.82 -8.91 -18.82
N ALA A 173 0.12 -9.82 -18.98
CA ALA A 173 0.34 -10.52 -20.24
C ALA A 173 -0.93 -11.28 -20.69
N PRO A 174 -1.12 -11.53 -21.99
CA PRO A 174 -2.33 -12.20 -22.49
C PRO A 174 -2.71 -13.48 -21.77
N ASP A 175 -1.73 -14.32 -21.43
CA ASP A 175 -1.93 -15.62 -20.77
C ASP A 175 -2.32 -15.51 -19.29
N ASN A 176 -1.91 -14.42 -18.61
CA ASN A 176 -2.15 -14.18 -17.19
C ASN A 176 -3.15 -13.04 -16.92
N ARG A 177 -3.83 -12.61 -17.97
CA ARG A 177 -4.72 -11.43 -17.94
C ARG A 177 -5.96 -11.64 -17.10
N TRP A 178 -6.47 -12.87 -17.01
CA TRP A 178 -7.75 -13.19 -16.41
C TRP A 178 -7.60 -13.83 -15.03
N GLY A 179 -8.37 -13.31 -14.06
CA GLY A 179 -8.47 -13.85 -12.71
C GLY A 179 -9.90 -14.22 -12.34
N LEU A 180 -10.08 -15.33 -11.63
CA LEU A 180 -11.36 -15.78 -11.09
C LEU A 180 -11.42 -15.55 -9.59
N PHE A 181 -12.48 -14.87 -9.13
CA PHE A 181 -12.66 -14.41 -7.75
C PHE A 181 -14.03 -14.83 -7.23
N PRO A 182 -14.16 -16.06 -6.70
CA PRO A 182 -15.37 -16.56 -6.07
C PRO A 182 -15.52 -16.08 -4.62
N SER A 183 -16.76 -15.96 -4.15
CA SER A 183 -17.06 -15.81 -2.73
C SER A 183 -18.38 -16.50 -2.34
N PHE A 184 -18.43 -16.99 -1.12
CA PHE A 184 -19.57 -17.71 -0.54
C PHE A 184 -19.86 -17.18 0.85
N SER A 185 -21.11 -17.01 1.19
CA SER A 185 -21.49 -16.73 2.56
C SER A 185 -22.72 -17.52 2.97
N ALA A 186 -22.79 -17.85 4.26
CA ALA A 186 -23.94 -18.51 4.88
C ALA A 186 -24.27 -17.82 6.20
N GLY A 187 -25.56 -17.71 6.49
CA GLY A 187 -26.08 -17.17 7.73
C GLY A 187 -27.22 -18.02 8.26
N TRP A 188 -27.20 -18.26 9.57
CA TRP A 188 -28.29 -18.95 10.26
C TRP A 188 -28.84 -18.06 11.36
N ARG A 189 -30.11 -17.66 11.22
CA ARG A 189 -30.83 -16.88 12.22
C ARG A 189 -31.45 -17.83 13.22
N ILE A 190 -30.67 -18.24 14.22
CA ILE A 190 -31.04 -19.21 15.24
C ILE A 190 -32.23 -18.70 16.06
N SER A 191 -32.31 -17.39 16.32
CA SER A 191 -33.41 -16.77 17.05
C SER A 191 -34.80 -17.01 16.42
N GLU A 192 -34.85 -17.29 15.10
CA GLU A 192 -36.09 -17.56 14.38
C GLU A 192 -36.54 -19.04 14.50
N GLU A 193 -35.71 -19.89 15.09
CA GLU A 193 -36.05 -21.30 15.27
C GLU A 193 -37.09 -21.51 16.34
N ARG A 194 -37.87 -22.58 16.18
CA ARG A 194 -39.00 -22.89 17.10
C ARG A 194 -38.53 -23.13 18.54
N PHE A 195 -37.36 -23.73 18.72
CA PHE A 195 -36.78 -24.02 20.03
C PHE A 195 -36.25 -22.77 20.75
N MET A 196 -36.10 -21.66 20.05
CA MET A 196 -35.68 -20.37 20.62
C MET A 196 -36.86 -19.51 21.08
N LYS A 197 -38.08 -19.86 20.68
CA LYS A 197 -39.27 -19.09 21.03
C LYS A 197 -39.54 -19.12 22.55
N GLY A 198 -39.68 -17.93 23.13
CA GLY A 198 -39.89 -17.75 24.57
C GLY A 198 -38.63 -17.52 25.38
N LEU A 199 -37.46 -17.62 24.78
CA LEU A 199 -36.21 -17.17 25.40
C LEU A 199 -36.06 -15.64 25.29
N PRO A 200 -35.42 -14.98 26.26
CA PRO A 200 -35.22 -13.54 26.23
C PRO A 200 -34.10 -13.14 25.26
N ILE A 201 -34.11 -13.71 24.05
CA ILE A 201 -33.10 -13.47 22.99
C ILE A 201 -33.82 -12.86 21.79
N ASP A 202 -33.51 -11.61 21.48
CA ASP A 202 -34.12 -10.87 20.39
C ASP A 202 -33.53 -11.23 19.04
N ASN A 203 -32.18 -11.45 18.99
CA ASN A 203 -31.49 -11.90 17.81
C ASN A 203 -30.30 -12.80 18.19
N LEU A 204 -30.20 -13.91 17.49
CA LEU A 204 -29.01 -14.78 17.51
C LEU A 204 -28.77 -15.27 16.09
N LYS A 205 -27.67 -14.82 15.49
CA LYS A 205 -27.30 -15.19 14.14
C LYS A 205 -25.86 -15.66 14.10
N LEU A 206 -25.61 -16.81 13.52
CA LEU A 206 -24.29 -17.26 13.13
C LEU A 206 -24.06 -16.91 11.65
N ARG A 207 -22.86 -16.46 11.31
CA ARG A 207 -22.47 -16.16 9.94
C ARG A 207 -21.08 -16.71 9.65
N ALA A 208 -20.89 -17.20 8.45
CA ALA A 208 -19.62 -17.63 7.92
C ALA A 208 -19.50 -17.16 6.48
N SER A 209 -18.32 -16.72 6.10
CA SER A 209 -18.02 -16.35 4.72
C SER A 209 -16.59 -16.70 4.35
N TRP A 210 -16.41 -17.00 3.08
CA TRP A 210 -15.12 -17.15 2.45
C TRP A 210 -15.18 -16.47 1.08
N GLY A 211 -14.12 -15.73 0.72
CA GLY A 211 -14.06 -15.10 -0.58
C GLY A 211 -12.63 -14.83 -1.01
N LYS A 212 -12.42 -14.83 -2.32
CA LYS A 212 -11.16 -14.46 -2.96
C LYS A 212 -11.35 -13.15 -3.71
N LEU A 213 -10.45 -12.20 -3.49
CA LEU A 213 -10.40 -10.90 -4.15
C LEU A 213 -9.11 -10.80 -4.97
N GLY A 214 -9.18 -10.15 -6.13
CA GLY A 214 -8.02 -9.85 -6.97
C GLY A 214 -7.56 -8.41 -6.84
N ASN A 215 -6.26 -8.19 -6.92
CA ASN A 215 -5.65 -6.88 -7.00
C ASN A 215 -4.75 -6.80 -8.24
N ASN A 216 -4.97 -5.79 -9.08
CA ASN A 216 -4.18 -5.49 -10.28
C ASN A 216 -3.43 -4.15 -10.16
N ALA A 217 -3.13 -3.69 -8.95
CA ALA A 217 -2.47 -2.41 -8.69
C ALA A 217 -0.98 -2.45 -9.06
N ILE A 218 -0.70 -2.69 -10.34
CA ILE A 218 0.62 -2.59 -10.97
C ILE A 218 0.62 -1.49 -12.02
N GLY A 219 1.82 -1.06 -12.43
CA GLY A 219 1.96 -0.12 -13.54
C GLY A 219 1.45 -0.70 -14.85
N ASN A 220 1.09 0.19 -15.77
CA ASN A 220 0.77 -0.22 -17.12
C ASN A 220 2.04 -0.69 -17.82
N TYR A 221 1.95 -1.77 -18.63
CA TYR A 221 3.05 -2.31 -19.43
C TYR A 221 4.21 -2.97 -18.67
N GLU A 222 4.13 -3.20 -17.35
CA GLU A 222 5.22 -3.83 -16.58
C GLU A 222 5.56 -5.26 -17.03
N TRP A 223 4.66 -5.91 -17.76
CA TRP A 223 4.90 -7.21 -18.36
C TRP A 223 5.70 -7.14 -19.68
N GLN A 224 5.91 -5.93 -20.25
CA GLN A 224 6.64 -5.71 -21.50
C GLN A 224 8.01 -5.06 -21.24
N ALA A 225 8.98 -5.31 -22.10
CA ALA A 225 10.22 -4.56 -22.12
C ALA A 225 9.96 -3.12 -22.61
N VAL A 226 10.41 -2.14 -21.85
CA VAL A 226 10.29 -0.73 -22.20
C VAL A 226 11.68 -0.20 -22.59
N TYR A 227 11.72 0.47 -23.72
CA TYR A 227 12.92 1.11 -24.23
C TYR A 227 12.86 2.59 -23.94
N ASN A 228 13.96 3.13 -23.41
CA ASN A 228 14.15 4.57 -23.26
C ASN A 228 15.27 5.04 -24.19
N SER A 229 15.22 6.31 -24.58
CA SER A 229 16.30 6.91 -25.36
C SER A 229 17.60 6.92 -24.57
N ALA A 230 18.66 6.47 -25.18
CA ALA A 230 19.99 6.48 -24.61
C ALA A 230 20.96 7.06 -25.62
N LYS A 231 21.98 7.77 -25.15
CA LYS A 231 23.06 8.31 -26.01
C LYS A 231 24.28 7.43 -25.85
N TYR A 232 24.90 7.10 -26.98
CA TYR A 232 26.12 6.32 -27.02
C TYR A 232 27.15 6.99 -27.94
N ALA A 233 28.40 6.99 -27.53
CA ALA A 233 29.48 7.59 -28.30
C ALA A 233 30.09 6.58 -29.28
N PHE A 234 29.99 6.84 -30.56
CA PHE A 234 30.65 6.09 -31.62
C PHE A 234 31.58 7.06 -32.43
N GLY A 235 32.84 6.68 -32.59
CA GLY A 235 33.79 7.46 -33.40
C GLY A 235 33.91 8.91 -32.97
N GLY A 236 33.84 9.23 -31.67
CA GLY A 236 33.91 10.59 -31.15
C GLY A 236 32.62 11.41 -31.29
N SER A 237 31.55 10.83 -31.84
CA SER A 237 30.23 11.46 -31.99
C SER A 237 29.18 10.82 -31.09
N LEU A 238 28.31 11.65 -30.51
CA LEU A 238 27.22 11.21 -29.66
C LEU A 238 25.99 10.81 -30.51
N ASN A 239 25.65 9.54 -30.52
CA ASN A 239 24.53 8.99 -31.31
C ASN A 239 23.36 8.68 -30.43
N ASN A 240 22.15 8.94 -30.91
CA ASN A 240 20.92 8.56 -30.21
C ASN A 240 20.62 7.08 -30.47
N GLY A 241 20.29 6.37 -29.43
CA GLY A 241 19.90 4.97 -29.47
C GLY A 241 18.76 4.68 -28.49
N LEU A 242 18.46 3.42 -28.33
CA LEU A 242 17.47 2.91 -27.37
C LEU A 242 18.16 1.91 -26.44
N ALA A 243 17.85 1.98 -25.17
CA ALA A 243 18.31 1.01 -24.17
C ALA A 243 17.13 0.46 -23.37
N ILE A 244 17.20 -0.80 -23.02
CA ILE A 244 16.25 -1.42 -22.08
C ILE A 244 16.61 -0.91 -20.70
N THR A 245 15.69 -0.19 -20.05
CA THR A 245 15.88 0.35 -18.70
C THR A 245 15.11 -0.40 -17.63
N SER A 246 14.20 -1.28 -18.03
CA SER A 246 13.49 -2.18 -17.12
C SER A 246 13.39 -3.58 -17.74
N ILE A 247 13.62 -4.58 -16.90
CA ILE A 247 13.44 -5.98 -17.30
C ILE A 247 11.95 -6.30 -17.20
N SER A 248 11.41 -6.90 -18.25
CA SER A 248 10.00 -7.32 -18.28
C SER A 248 9.77 -8.63 -17.54
N ASN A 249 8.54 -8.86 -17.09
CA ASN A 249 8.10 -10.13 -16.54
C ASN A 249 6.70 -10.48 -17.07
N ASN A 250 6.65 -11.35 -18.07
CA ASN A 250 5.38 -11.82 -18.65
C ASN A 250 4.65 -12.86 -17.79
N LEU A 251 5.28 -13.30 -16.67
CA LEU A 251 4.69 -14.23 -15.70
C LEU A 251 3.94 -13.50 -14.56
N LEU A 252 3.83 -12.17 -14.64
CA LEU A 252 3.06 -11.41 -13.66
C LEU A 252 1.60 -11.85 -13.65
N GLU A 253 1.12 -12.18 -12.47
CA GLU A 253 -0.25 -12.60 -12.19
C GLU A 253 -0.94 -11.68 -11.21
N TRP A 254 -2.25 -11.83 -11.08
CA TRP A 254 -3.05 -11.14 -10.08
C TRP A 254 -2.57 -11.47 -8.67
N GLU A 255 -2.33 -10.44 -7.88
CA GLU A 255 -2.27 -10.61 -6.43
C GLU A 255 -3.66 -11.00 -5.93
N SER A 256 -3.75 -12.00 -5.07
CA SER A 256 -5.03 -12.47 -4.58
C SER A 256 -5.11 -12.48 -3.06
N THR A 257 -6.26 -12.09 -2.54
CA THR A 257 -6.54 -12.13 -1.10
C THR A 257 -7.71 -13.05 -0.84
N ALA A 258 -7.47 -14.12 -0.10
CA ALA A 258 -8.51 -15.00 0.42
C ALA A 258 -8.84 -14.60 1.86
N ILE A 259 -10.13 -14.40 2.14
CA ILE A 259 -10.63 -14.01 3.46
C ILE A 259 -11.65 -15.04 3.92
N THR A 260 -11.47 -15.56 5.13
CA THR A 260 -12.43 -16.40 5.84
C THR A 260 -12.89 -15.66 7.08
N ASN A 261 -14.19 -15.50 7.24
CA ASN A 261 -14.79 -14.86 8.41
C ASN A 261 -15.80 -15.81 9.05
N ILE A 262 -15.82 -15.85 10.38
CA ILE A 262 -16.83 -16.51 11.18
C ILE A 262 -17.29 -15.52 12.24
N GLY A 263 -18.60 -15.28 12.34
CA GLY A 263 -19.13 -14.28 13.26
C GLY A 263 -20.43 -14.71 13.92
N ILE A 264 -20.71 -14.08 15.05
CA ILE A 264 -21.94 -14.22 15.82
C ILE A 264 -22.50 -12.81 16.10
N ASP A 265 -23.78 -12.66 15.82
CA ASP A 265 -24.55 -11.46 16.13
C ASP A 265 -25.59 -11.84 17.20
N PHE A 266 -25.56 -11.18 18.33
CA PHE A 266 -26.44 -11.46 19.48
C PHE A 266 -27.13 -10.17 19.95
N ALA A 267 -28.42 -10.26 20.26
CA ALA A 267 -29.17 -9.19 20.88
C ALA A 267 -30.17 -9.73 21.89
N THR A 268 -30.35 -9.02 22.99
CA THR A 268 -31.24 -9.35 24.07
C THR A 268 -31.83 -8.12 24.76
N LEU A 269 -32.78 -8.32 25.69
CA LEU A 269 -33.42 -7.26 26.48
C LEU A 269 -34.11 -6.20 25.60
N ARG A 270 -34.82 -6.64 24.56
CA ARG A 270 -35.49 -5.78 23.55
C ARG A 270 -34.47 -4.91 22.81
N ASN A 271 -33.37 -5.54 22.35
CA ASN A 271 -32.26 -4.91 21.65
C ASN A 271 -31.53 -3.81 22.48
N ARG A 272 -31.67 -3.82 23.81
CA ARG A 272 -30.89 -2.91 24.66
C ARG A 272 -29.43 -3.33 24.74
N LEU A 273 -29.16 -4.63 24.78
CA LEU A 273 -27.83 -5.20 24.74
C LEU A 273 -27.62 -5.87 23.39
N THR A 274 -26.61 -5.40 22.63
CA THR A 274 -26.16 -6.06 21.41
C THR A 274 -24.68 -6.38 21.51
N PHE A 275 -24.32 -7.56 21.04
CA PHE A 275 -22.95 -8.06 20.99
C PHE A 275 -22.70 -8.66 19.62
N GLU A 276 -21.59 -8.25 19.00
CA GLU A 276 -21.09 -8.80 17.76
C GLU A 276 -19.65 -9.26 17.98
N ALA A 277 -19.33 -10.46 17.52
CA ALA A 277 -17.97 -10.95 17.52
C ALA A 277 -17.65 -11.60 16.17
N GLU A 278 -16.48 -11.31 15.67
CA GLU A 278 -15.98 -11.85 14.40
C GLU A 278 -14.55 -12.32 14.55
N PHE A 279 -14.28 -13.50 14.06
CA PHE A 279 -12.93 -14.00 13.80
C PHE A 279 -12.68 -13.98 12.30
N TYR A 280 -11.53 -13.49 11.90
CA TYR A 280 -11.13 -13.50 10.50
C TYR A 280 -9.72 -14.05 10.28
N ASN A 281 -9.53 -14.66 9.11
CA ASN A 281 -8.23 -15.06 8.59
C ASN A 281 -8.13 -14.57 7.14
N LYS A 282 -7.22 -13.63 6.90
CA LYS A 282 -6.96 -13.01 5.60
C LYS A 282 -5.59 -13.44 5.13
N VAL A 283 -5.51 -14.11 3.99
CA VAL A 283 -4.24 -14.52 3.35
C VAL A 283 -4.13 -13.76 2.03
N THR A 284 -3.12 -12.91 1.91
CA THR A 284 -2.77 -12.25 0.64
C THR A 284 -1.59 -12.98 0.05
N ASP A 285 -1.81 -13.60 -1.09
CA ASP A 285 -0.83 -14.39 -1.83
C ASP A 285 -0.46 -13.73 -3.16
N GLY A 286 0.75 -14.02 -3.61
CA GLY A 286 1.26 -13.45 -4.85
C GLY A 286 1.49 -11.95 -4.79
N ILE A 287 1.88 -11.42 -3.62
CA ILE A 287 2.16 -9.99 -3.45
C ILE A 287 3.23 -9.57 -4.44
N LEU A 288 2.91 -8.53 -5.18
CA LEU A 288 3.73 -7.97 -6.23
C LEU A 288 4.84 -7.10 -5.63
N TYR A 289 6.00 -7.64 -5.50
CA TYR A 289 7.18 -7.00 -4.95
C TYR A 289 8.32 -6.93 -5.97
N ARG A 290 9.16 -5.93 -5.87
CA ARG A 290 10.34 -5.78 -6.71
C ARG A 290 11.56 -6.17 -5.89
N PRO A 291 12.11 -7.40 -6.09
CA PRO A 291 13.28 -7.85 -5.34
C PRO A 291 14.52 -7.04 -5.72
N ASP A 292 15.46 -6.99 -4.79
CA ASP A 292 16.79 -6.43 -5.08
C ASP A 292 17.48 -7.30 -6.14
N MET A 293 18.15 -6.66 -7.07
CA MET A 293 18.83 -7.31 -8.18
C MET A 293 20.35 -7.25 -7.99
N TYR A 294 21.02 -8.27 -8.50
CA TYR A 294 22.50 -8.27 -8.51
C TYR A 294 23.04 -7.10 -9.32
N MET A 295 24.03 -6.40 -8.80
CA MET A 295 24.70 -5.27 -9.48
C MET A 295 25.28 -5.64 -10.85
N SER A 296 25.56 -6.94 -11.08
CA SER A 296 26.01 -7.44 -12.38
C SER A 296 25.03 -7.23 -13.53
N LEU A 297 23.77 -6.96 -13.25
CA LEU A 297 22.75 -6.62 -14.25
C LEU A 297 22.74 -5.14 -14.64
N GLY A 298 23.68 -4.35 -14.11
CA GLY A 298 23.81 -2.92 -14.36
C GLY A 298 22.76 -2.09 -13.65
N THR A 299 22.37 -0.97 -14.25
CA THR A 299 21.42 -0.01 -13.63
C THR A 299 19.95 -0.31 -13.94
N ALA A 300 19.64 -1.41 -14.63
CA ALA A 300 18.27 -1.77 -14.94
C ALA A 300 17.50 -2.15 -13.68
N SER A 301 16.28 -1.62 -13.54
CA SER A 301 15.39 -2.01 -12.46
C SER A 301 14.92 -3.45 -12.64
N GLY A 302 14.95 -4.23 -11.56
CA GLY A 302 14.36 -5.57 -11.56
C GLY A 302 12.86 -5.55 -11.84
N PRO A 303 12.31 -6.62 -12.47
CA PRO A 303 10.87 -6.74 -12.69
C PRO A 303 10.15 -6.99 -11.37
N ARG A 304 8.89 -6.58 -11.28
CA ARG A 304 8.01 -7.07 -10.23
C ARG A 304 7.80 -8.58 -10.37
N GLN A 305 7.60 -9.23 -9.24
CA GLN A 305 7.36 -10.68 -9.16
C GLN A 305 6.32 -10.96 -8.08
N ASN A 306 5.56 -12.03 -8.24
CA ASN A 306 4.62 -12.52 -7.23
C ASN A 306 5.39 -13.40 -6.23
N ILE A 307 5.99 -12.80 -5.19
CA ILE A 307 6.99 -13.48 -4.35
C ILE A 307 6.68 -13.55 -2.86
N ALA A 308 5.64 -12.86 -2.40
CA ALA A 308 5.34 -12.83 -0.98
C ALA A 308 3.90 -13.24 -0.67
N GLU A 309 3.72 -13.83 0.50
CA GLU A 309 2.43 -14.14 1.10
C GLU A 309 2.38 -13.54 2.51
N VAL A 310 1.26 -12.91 2.84
CA VAL A 310 1.03 -12.32 4.15
C VAL A 310 -0.29 -12.81 4.71
N THR A 311 -0.25 -13.28 5.95
CA THR A 311 -1.42 -13.69 6.69
C THR A 311 -1.75 -12.66 7.77
N ASN A 312 -3.02 -12.25 7.81
CA ASN A 312 -3.58 -11.43 8.89
C ASN A 312 -4.69 -12.24 9.58
N ARG A 313 -4.60 -12.37 10.89
CA ARG A 313 -5.62 -13.04 11.71
C ARG A 313 -6.03 -12.10 12.82
N GLY A 314 -7.33 -12.07 13.09
CA GLY A 314 -7.81 -11.18 14.14
C GLY A 314 -9.17 -11.58 14.67
N ILE A 315 -9.49 -10.93 15.79
CA ILE A 315 -10.79 -11.00 16.44
C ILE A 315 -11.26 -9.57 16.62
N GLU A 316 -12.50 -9.31 16.25
CA GLU A 316 -13.16 -8.03 16.47
C GLU A 316 -14.42 -8.26 17.27
N MET A 317 -14.66 -7.42 18.27
CA MET A 317 -15.83 -7.49 19.13
C MET A 317 -16.43 -6.11 19.31
N THR A 318 -17.75 -6.02 19.27
CA THR A 318 -18.50 -4.80 19.55
C THR A 318 -19.58 -5.12 20.56
N LEU A 319 -19.63 -4.35 21.63
CA LEU A 319 -20.66 -4.41 22.66
C LEU A 319 -21.36 -3.06 22.74
N ASN A 320 -22.69 -3.07 22.59
CA ASN A 320 -23.50 -1.87 22.75
C ASN A 320 -24.57 -2.10 23.81
N TRP A 321 -24.71 -1.12 24.68
CA TRP A 321 -25.82 -1.00 25.61
C TRP A 321 -26.57 0.30 25.32
N GLN A 322 -27.89 0.21 25.21
CA GLN A 322 -28.75 1.38 25.08
C GLN A 322 -29.96 1.24 25.98
N ASP A 323 -30.29 2.28 26.71
CA ASP A 323 -31.46 2.29 27.56
C ASP A 323 -32.00 3.73 27.74
N ARG A 324 -33.16 3.83 28.42
CA ARG A 324 -33.83 5.09 28.71
C ARG A 324 -34.19 5.17 30.19
N ILE A 325 -33.76 6.24 30.84
CA ILE A 325 -34.13 6.56 32.21
C ILE A 325 -35.00 7.81 32.20
N GLY A 326 -36.29 7.62 32.40
CA GLY A 326 -37.28 8.71 32.28
C GLY A 326 -37.32 9.28 30.86
N LYS A 327 -36.88 10.54 30.69
CA LYS A 327 -36.80 11.25 29.38
C LYS A 327 -35.42 11.20 28.75
N VAL A 328 -34.43 10.67 29.45
CA VAL A 328 -33.04 10.61 28.99
C VAL A 328 -32.77 9.26 28.35
N GLU A 329 -32.37 9.28 27.08
CA GLU A 329 -31.85 8.11 26.37
C GLU A 329 -30.32 8.13 26.41
N TYR A 330 -29.72 6.99 26.69
CA TYR A 330 -28.26 6.87 26.72
C TYR A 330 -27.79 5.60 26.00
N ARG A 331 -26.61 5.68 25.43
CA ARG A 331 -25.93 4.55 24.76
C ARG A 331 -24.48 4.50 25.21
N VAL A 332 -24.01 3.30 25.50
CA VAL A 332 -22.61 3.01 25.80
C VAL A 332 -22.13 1.96 24.79
N SER A 333 -21.03 2.22 24.12
CA SER A 333 -20.44 1.31 23.13
C SER A 333 -18.99 1.04 23.48
N GLY A 334 -18.58 -0.23 23.37
CA GLY A 334 -17.19 -0.66 23.50
C GLY A 334 -16.80 -1.50 22.29
N ASN A 335 -15.61 -1.21 21.71
CA ASN A 335 -15.04 -1.98 20.64
C ASN A 335 -13.70 -2.55 21.08
N PHE A 336 -13.46 -3.80 20.72
CA PHE A 336 -12.16 -4.46 20.89
C PHE A 336 -11.75 -5.08 19.57
N ALA A 337 -10.50 -4.82 19.15
CA ALA A 337 -9.92 -5.43 17.97
C ALA A 337 -8.50 -5.91 18.30
N TYR A 338 -8.22 -7.15 17.94
CA TYR A 338 -6.89 -7.72 17.99
C TYR A 338 -6.53 -8.26 16.62
N ASN A 339 -5.43 -7.81 16.05
CA ASN A 339 -4.93 -8.25 14.76
C ASN A 339 -3.47 -8.63 14.85
N GLN A 340 -3.11 -9.75 14.25
CA GLN A 340 -1.75 -10.21 14.07
C GLN A 340 -1.48 -10.41 12.58
N ASN A 341 -0.49 -9.71 12.03
CA ASN A 341 0.01 -9.98 10.70
C ASN A 341 1.30 -10.80 10.74
N LYS A 342 1.53 -11.56 9.69
CA LYS A 342 2.73 -12.37 9.53
C LYS A 342 3.05 -12.53 8.05
N VAL A 343 4.31 -12.31 7.69
CA VAL A 343 4.84 -12.72 6.38
C VAL A 343 4.96 -14.23 6.37
N SER A 344 4.06 -14.93 5.68
CA SER A 344 3.97 -16.39 5.67
C SER A 344 4.98 -17.00 4.72
N LYS A 345 5.23 -16.33 3.57
CA LYS A 345 6.21 -16.73 2.56
C LYS A 345 6.89 -15.52 1.96
N TYR A 346 8.17 -15.66 1.68
CA TYR A 346 8.93 -14.67 0.95
C TYR A 346 9.99 -15.37 0.10
N LYS A 347 9.89 -15.26 -1.22
CA LYS A 347 10.82 -15.90 -2.17
C LYS A 347 12.14 -15.13 -2.36
N GLY A 348 12.29 -13.96 -1.73
CA GLY A 348 13.57 -13.26 -1.68
C GLY A 348 14.56 -14.04 -0.81
N GLU A 349 15.75 -14.33 -1.34
CA GLU A 349 16.79 -14.99 -0.57
C GLU A 349 17.25 -14.08 0.57
N LEU A 350 17.16 -14.59 1.80
CA LEU A 350 17.75 -13.93 2.95
C LEU A 350 19.24 -14.31 2.99
N GLN A 351 20.07 -13.48 2.39
CA GLN A 351 21.53 -13.65 2.46
C GLN A 351 22.01 -13.25 3.85
N ARG A 352 22.60 -14.18 4.57
CA ARG A 352 23.26 -13.95 5.86
C ARG A 352 24.63 -14.59 5.80
N GLY A 353 25.66 -13.87 6.21
CA GLY A 353 26.97 -14.46 6.30
C GLY A 353 28.06 -13.48 6.68
N TRP A 354 29.14 -14.05 7.20
CA TRP A 354 30.37 -13.30 7.41
C TRP A 354 31.14 -13.26 6.09
N VAL A 355 31.37 -12.05 5.60
CA VAL A 355 32.20 -11.80 4.42
C VAL A 355 33.44 -10.98 4.82
N THR A 356 34.47 -11.04 4.04
CA THR A 356 35.65 -10.18 4.22
C THR A 356 35.48 -8.98 3.29
N ASP A 357 35.52 -7.77 3.84
CA ASP A 357 35.43 -6.53 3.08
C ASP A 357 36.74 -6.25 2.28
N GLU A 358 36.72 -5.21 1.47
CA GLU A 358 37.90 -4.81 0.65
C GLU A 358 39.12 -4.45 1.49
N ASN A 359 38.95 -4.17 2.78
CA ASN A 359 40.00 -3.86 3.73
C ASN A 359 40.49 -5.07 4.53
N GLY A 360 39.97 -6.29 4.23
CA GLY A 360 40.33 -7.53 4.92
C GLY A 360 39.61 -7.77 6.25
N ASN A 361 38.61 -6.94 6.62
CA ASN A 361 37.85 -7.10 7.84
C ASN A 361 36.70 -8.08 7.65
N ARG A 362 36.41 -8.91 8.66
CA ARG A 362 35.22 -9.76 8.69
C ARG A 362 33.99 -8.92 9.02
N VAL A 363 33.08 -8.74 8.05
CA VAL A 363 31.82 -8.03 8.20
C VAL A 363 30.66 -9.02 8.04
N TYR A 364 29.66 -8.93 8.93
CA TYR A 364 28.46 -9.71 8.77
C TYR A 364 27.53 -8.99 7.78
N GLN A 365 27.46 -9.52 6.57
CA GLN A 365 26.52 -9.01 5.56
C GLN A 365 25.18 -9.72 5.66
N THR A 366 24.14 -8.92 5.49
CA THR A 366 22.77 -9.39 5.39
C THR A 366 22.00 -8.49 4.43
N ASN A 367 21.19 -9.08 3.56
CA ASN A 367 20.29 -8.30 2.70
C ASN A 367 19.16 -7.60 3.48
N ILE A 368 19.11 -7.80 4.80
CA ILE A 368 18.26 -6.98 5.69
C ILE A 368 18.78 -5.53 5.74
N GLY A 369 20.01 -5.27 5.26
CA GLY A 369 20.67 -3.96 5.28
C GLY A 369 21.29 -3.63 6.63
N ASP A 370 21.95 -2.46 6.70
CA ASP A 370 22.56 -1.99 7.93
C ASP A 370 21.54 -1.81 9.03
N VAL A 371 21.78 -2.43 10.16
CA VAL A 371 21.02 -2.19 11.38
C VAL A 371 21.49 -0.86 11.93
N SER A 372 20.74 0.20 11.65
CA SER A 372 21.01 1.52 12.19
C SER A 372 20.30 1.74 13.54
N THR A 373 20.80 2.69 14.33
CA THR A 373 20.14 3.12 15.58
C THR A 373 18.74 3.71 15.36
N GLY A 374 18.38 4.04 14.12
CA GLY A 374 17.04 4.53 13.72
C GLY A 374 16.04 3.43 13.37
N GLY A 375 16.44 2.17 13.43
CA GLY A 375 15.62 1.03 13.01
C GLY A 375 15.42 0.98 11.48
N SER A 376 15.48 -0.19 10.90
CA SER A 376 15.07 -0.41 9.51
C SER A 376 13.90 -1.40 9.48
N THR A 377 12.87 -1.05 8.70
CA THR A 377 11.75 -1.96 8.42
C THR A 377 12.13 -2.88 7.28
N ARG A 378 11.96 -4.17 7.46
CA ARG A 378 12.28 -5.19 6.46
C ARG A 378 11.16 -6.22 6.35
N VAL A 379 11.06 -6.81 5.17
CA VAL A 379 10.15 -7.93 4.93
C VAL A 379 10.93 -9.22 5.21
N ILE A 380 10.61 -9.90 6.31
CA ILE A 380 11.27 -11.12 6.75
C ILE A 380 10.22 -12.19 6.95
N GLU A 381 10.42 -13.38 6.32
CA GLU A 381 9.55 -14.52 6.51
C GLU A 381 9.45 -14.93 7.99
N GLY A 382 8.23 -15.18 8.44
CA GLY A 382 7.93 -15.53 9.82
C GLY A 382 7.75 -14.34 10.77
N LYS A 383 8.01 -13.11 10.31
CA LYS A 383 7.92 -11.87 11.09
C LYS A 383 6.73 -11.02 10.66
N MET A 384 6.41 -9.99 11.45
CA MET A 384 5.38 -9.02 11.06
C MET A 384 5.89 -8.09 9.95
N ILE A 385 4.99 -7.61 9.11
CA ILE A 385 5.32 -6.54 8.16
C ILE A 385 5.70 -5.29 8.96
N ASN A 386 6.77 -4.64 8.55
CA ASN A 386 7.32 -3.45 9.22
C ASN A 386 7.75 -3.69 10.67
N GLU A 387 8.05 -4.93 11.03
CA GLU A 387 8.71 -5.22 12.30
C GLU A 387 10.07 -4.52 12.32
N TYR A 388 10.33 -3.77 13.39
CA TYR A 388 11.62 -3.12 13.54
C TYR A 388 12.70 -4.15 13.84
N TYR A 389 13.71 -4.17 12.99
CA TYR A 389 14.90 -4.97 13.21
C TYR A 389 15.97 -4.09 13.85
N MET A 390 16.18 -4.27 15.14
CA MET A 390 17.13 -3.47 15.92
C MET A 390 18.17 -4.39 16.56
N LEU A 391 19.33 -3.82 16.82
CA LEU A 391 20.33 -4.50 17.65
C LEU A 391 19.76 -4.65 19.05
N GLN A 392 19.90 -5.84 19.62
CA GLN A 392 19.62 -6.02 21.05
C GLN A 392 20.65 -5.26 21.87
N PRO A 393 20.25 -4.63 22.99
CA PRO A 393 21.21 -4.04 23.90
C PRO A 393 22.21 -5.12 24.33
N TYR A 394 23.47 -4.78 24.25
CA TYR A 394 24.51 -5.66 24.74
C TYR A 394 24.39 -5.86 26.24
N LYS A 395 24.49 -7.09 26.70
CA LYS A 395 24.51 -7.44 28.12
C LYS A 395 25.81 -8.16 28.45
N GLY A 396 26.66 -7.49 29.20
CA GLY A 396 27.95 -8.03 29.61
C GLY A 396 27.91 -8.82 30.91
N SER A 397 29.06 -9.35 31.32
CA SER A 397 29.21 -10.07 32.58
C SER A 397 29.32 -9.17 33.85
N GLY A 398 29.49 -7.88 33.65
CA GLY A 398 29.75 -6.90 34.71
C GLY A 398 31.24 -6.63 34.96
N ASN A 399 32.15 -7.43 34.40
CA ASN A 399 33.60 -7.28 34.56
C ASN A 399 34.21 -6.85 33.23
N GLY A 400 34.42 -5.55 33.05
CA GLY A 400 34.97 -5.00 31.79
C GLY A 400 36.41 -5.37 31.48
N PHE A 401 37.18 -5.77 32.53
CA PHE A 401 38.60 -6.09 32.44
C PHE A 401 38.91 -7.42 33.15
N ASN A 402 39.87 -8.16 32.60
CA ASN A 402 40.41 -9.34 33.18
C ASN A 402 41.38 -9.00 34.38
N ALA A 403 41.76 -9.98 35.18
CA ALA A 403 42.68 -9.80 36.29
C ALA A 403 44.08 -9.29 35.89
N ASP A 404 44.46 -9.49 34.64
CA ASP A 404 45.71 -9.02 34.05
C ASP A 404 45.59 -7.59 33.48
N GLY A 405 44.45 -6.95 33.60
CA GLY A 405 44.19 -5.63 33.05
C GLY A 405 43.80 -5.57 31.55
N THR A 406 43.74 -6.72 30.88
CA THR A 406 43.27 -6.79 29.49
C THR A 406 41.77 -6.67 29.40
N VAL A 407 41.26 -6.16 28.28
CA VAL A 407 39.82 -5.98 28.04
C VAL A 407 39.12 -7.34 27.94
N ASN A 408 38.09 -7.52 28.75
CA ASN A 408 37.22 -8.68 28.61
C ASN A 408 36.16 -8.43 27.55
N ILE A 409 36.23 -9.14 26.42
CA ILE A 409 35.34 -9.01 25.29
C ILE A 409 33.86 -9.27 25.69
N ASN A 410 33.65 -10.25 26.59
CA ASN A 410 32.33 -10.58 27.12
C ASN A 410 31.99 -9.80 28.40
N GLY A 411 32.80 -8.81 28.73
CA GLY A 411 32.64 -7.93 29.87
C GLY A 411 31.64 -6.79 29.62
N GLY A 412 31.80 -5.72 30.38
CA GLY A 412 30.92 -4.56 30.29
C GLY A 412 29.62 -4.68 31.08
N PRO A 413 28.74 -3.68 31.00
CA PRO A 413 27.60 -3.56 31.90
C PRO A 413 26.58 -4.69 31.68
N ARG A 414 26.08 -5.28 32.79
CA ARG A 414 25.14 -6.41 32.79
C ARG A 414 23.80 -6.10 32.14
N ASP A 415 23.36 -4.86 32.21
CA ASP A 415 22.09 -4.39 31.68
C ASP A 415 22.22 -3.60 30.35
N GLY A 416 23.45 -3.51 29.84
CA GLY A 416 23.75 -2.75 28.64
C GLY A 416 23.77 -1.23 28.82
N MET A 417 23.72 -0.73 30.07
CA MET A 417 23.75 0.70 30.32
C MET A 417 25.13 1.15 30.82
N ILE A 418 25.70 2.15 30.21
CA ILE A 418 26.94 2.78 30.63
C ILE A 418 26.64 3.76 31.77
N ARG A 419 27.17 3.45 32.98
CA ARG A 419 26.97 4.26 34.18
C ARG A 419 28.25 4.67 34.90
N THR A 420 29.29 3.90 34.69
CA THR A 420 30.56 4.10 35.40
C THR A 420 31.69 4.50 34.43
N VAL A 421 32.75 5.06 34.99
CA VAL A 421 33.99 5.38 34.23
C VAL A 421 34.60 4.09 33.65
N ASP A 422 34.48 2.99 34.36
CA ASP A 422 35.02 1.71 33.93
C ASP A 422 34.18 1.12 32.76
N ASP A 423 32.87 1.30 32.76
CA ASP A 423 32.03 0.98 31.60
C ASP A 423 32.45 1.79 30.38
N MET A 424 32.75 3.08 30.57
CA MET A 424 33.23 3.94 29.46
C MET A 424 34.61 3.52 28.95
N LYS A 425 35.54 3.16 29.86
CA LYS A 425 36.87 2.66 29.47
C LYS A 425 36.74 1.34 28.69
N TRP A 426 35.91 0.44 29.16
CA TRP A 426 35.61 -0.79 28.46
C TRP A 426 35.03 -0.52 27.06
N LEU A 427 34.02 0.35 26.94
CA LEU A 427 33.42 0.71 25.68
C LEU A 427 34.45 1.28 24.71
N ASN A 428 35.27 2.22 25.16
CA ASN A 428 36.29 2.85 24.33
C ASN A 428 37.32 1.81 23.84
N ALA A 429 37.72 0.89 24.68
CA ALA A 429 38.65 -0.16 24.31
C ALA A 429 38.03 -1.14 23.27
N MET A 430 36.74 -1.48 23.42
CA MET A 430 36.05 -2.35 22.50
C MET A 430 35.78 -1.68 21.14
N VAL A 431 35.40 -0.40 21.14
CA VAL A 431 35.21 0.37 19.90
C VAL A 431 36.54 0.58 19.19
N GLY A 432 37.63 0.84 19.94
CA GLY A 432 38.98 0.93 19.40
C GLY A 432 39.48 -0.38 18.78
N ALA A 433 38.96 -1.53 19.23
CA ALA A 433 39.22 -2.86 18.65
C ALA A 433 38.25 -3.23 17.49
N GLY A 434 37.40 -2.28 17.03
CA GLY A 434 36.51 -2.47 15.90
C GLY A 434 35.16 -3.11 16.21
N TYR A 435 34.82 -3.34 17.47
CA TYR A 435 33.51 -3.88 17.85
C TYR A 435 32.43 -2.80 17.82
N LYS A 436 31.25 -3.16 17.34
CA LYS A 436 30.06 -2.29 17.34
C LYS A 436 29.01 -2.85 18.32
N PHE A 437 28.58 -2.03 19.25
CA PHE A 437 27.58 -2.42 20.25
C PHE A 437 26.36 -1.50 20.20
N CYS A 438 25.19 -2.04 20.51
CA CYS A 438 24.02 -1.27 20.89
C CYS A 438 23.99 -1.15 22.41
N LEU A 439 24.29 0.01 22.93
CA LEU A 439 24.27 0.34 24.35
C LEU A 439 23.19 1.37 24.63
N LEU A 440 22.52 1.21 25.75
CA LEU A 440 21.55 2.18 26.23
C LEU A 440 22.31 3.29 26.98
N TYR A 441 22.21 4.50 26.49
CA TYR A 441 22.68 5.67 27.20
C TYR A 441 21.52 6.25 28.01
N THR A 442 21.70 6.44 29.32
CA THR A 442 20.86 7.37 30.06
C THR A 442 21.35 8.77 29.73
N SER A 443 20.74 9.43 28.77
CA SER A 443 20.80 10.89 28.74
C SER A 443 20.03 11.37 29.96
N PRO A 444 20.64 12.17 30.89
CA PRO A 444 19.85 12.78 31.93
C PRO A 444 18.75 13.61 31.27
N SER A 445 17.51 13.26 31.58
CA SER A 445 16.38 14.08 31.17
C SER A 445 16.61 15.49 31.68
N PRO A 446 16.29 16.56 30.91
CA PRO A 446 16.31 17.92 31.41
C PRO A 446 15.48 18.15 32.67
N ARG A 447 14.68 17.16 33.09
CA ARG A 447 13.89 17.14 34.33
C ARG A 447 14.66 16.62 35.54
N ASP A 448 15.82 15.97 35.36
CA ASP A 448 16.61 15.40 36.47
C ASP A 448 17.71 16.34 36.98
N THR A 449 17.76 17.56 36.46
CA THR A 449 18.62 18.64 36.94
C THR A 449 17.81 19.63 37.80
N ARG A 450 17.19 19.16 38.88
CA ARG A 450 16.71 20.02 40.00
C ARG A 450 17.12 19.44 41.32
#